data_6b2a5364584ea32b51d454488bb3a459
#
_entry.id   6b2a5364584ea32b51d454488bb3a459
#
_cell.length_a   1.000
_cell.length_b   1.000
_cell.length_c   1.000
_cell.angle_alpha   90.00
_cell.angle_beta   90.00
_cell.angle_gamma   90.00
#
_symmetry.space_group_name_H-M   'P 1'
#
loop_
_entity.id
_entity.type
_entity.pdbx_description
1 polymer ?
#
loop_
_entity_poly.entity_id
_entity_poly.type
_entity_poly.pdbx_seq_one_letter_code
_entity_poly.pdbx_strand_id
1 'polypeptide(L)'
;KFALFYAGITDIGPSMSFNLDAPTYIGGAPSDFAITRVTLNGETYDTNSFAIDTNTGSISLSNTSELPVGLYTLSVSCYSNGNYYEFKDIVTINMMKPVPDGISVEPNKISAEFADIISTESTVELPTAQVTTEGDHISIQKYIIANVRKDGVLVEENDFFTISSTGEISIVKGESKIQPGKYVLDLKLTTAIVDEAAEEGIFENAIEIDITSKPLTLTYTPNTVKVEENAQNISAVPTLVGSS
;
A
#
# COMPACT_ATOMS: atom_id res chain seq x y z
N LYS A 1 32.78 3.12 33.28
CA LYS A 1 31.73 2.29 32.64
C LYS A 1 31.62 2.68 31.18
N PHE A 2 31.68 1.70 30.29
CA PHE A 2 31.52 1.88 28.84
C PHE A 2 30.18 1.30 28.38
N ALA A 3 29.51 1.98 27.45
CA ALA A 3 28.26 1.52 26.84
C ALA A 3 28.20 2.00 25.38
N LEU A 4 27.58 1.20 24.54
CA LEU A 4 27.44 1.42 23.10
C LEU A 4 25.97 1.31 22.71
N PHE A 5 25.49 2.18 21.82
CA PHE A 5 24.08 2.25 21.38
C PHE A 5 24.00 2.43 19.88
N TYR A 6 23.39 1.50 19.19
CA TYR A 6 22.93 1.64 17.83
C TYR A 6 21.48 2.10 17.75
N ALA A 7 21.05 2.58 16.59
CA ALA A 7 19.63 2.82 16.32
C ALA A 7 18.79 1.55 16.55
N GLY A 8 17.49 1.72 16.75
CA GLY A 8 16.56 0.60 16.97
C GLY A 8 16.42 -0.33 15.76
N ILE A 9 15.36 -1.15 15.78
CA ILE A 9 15.06 -2.11 14.70
C ILE A 9 14.91 -1.35 13.37
N THR A 10 15.61 -1.83 12.34
CA THR A 10 15.54 -1.30 10.98
C THR A 10 14.90 -2.32 10.06
N ASP A 11 13.85 -1.90 9.36
CA ASP A 11 13.21 -2.69 8.30
C ASP A 11 13.90 -2.43 6.98
N ILE A 12 14.31 -3.48 6.28
CA ILE A 12 14.91 -3.40 4.95
C ILE A 12 14.28 -4.45 4.02
N GLY A 13 14.37 -4.22 2.73
CA GLY A 13 13.85 -5.13 1.72
C GLY A 13 14.92 -5.64 0.76
N PRO A 14 14.59 -6.64 -0.08
CA PRO A 14 15.58 -7.38 -0.89
C PRO A 14 16.24 -6.54 -1.98
N SER A 15 15.72 -5.39 -2.34
CA SER A 15 16.32 -4.52 -3.37
C SER A 15 16.97 -3.27 -2.79
N MET A 16 17.09 -3.19 -1.47
CA MET A 16 17.64 -2.01 -0.78
C MET A 16 19.11 -2.21 -0.47
N SER A 17 19.88 -1.13 -0.53
CA SER A 17 21.13 -0.99 0.21
C SER A 17 20.82 -0.54 1.63
N PHE A 18 21.70 -0.88 2.56
CA PHE A 18 21.54 -0.55 3.96
C PHE A 18 22.79 0.13 4.48
N ASN A 19 22.61 1.19 5.25
CA ASN A 19 23.66 1.85 5.98
C ASN A 19 23.14 2.28 7.35
N LEU A 20 23.72 1.74 8.41
CA LEU A 20 23.44 2.11 9.78
C LEU A 20 24.53 3.02 10.28
N ASP A 21 24.16 4.19 10.78
CA ASP A 21 25.08 5.19 11.29
C ASP A 21 25.92 4.65 12.45
N ALA A 22 27.06 5.27 12.66
CA ALA A 22 27.95 5.00 13.78
C ALA A 22 27.18 5.02 15.11
N PRO A 23 27.51 4.12 16.05
CA PRO A 23 26.85 4.10 17.35
C PRO A 23 27.20 5.31 18.19
N THR A 24 26.31 5.67 19.11
CA THR A 24 26.61 6.55 20.21
C THR A 24 27.19 5.77 21.38
N TYR A 25 27.95 6.43 22.25
CA TYR A 25 28.60 5.74 23.37
C TYR A 25 28.70 6.62 24.63
N ILE A 26 28.89 5.95 25.75
CA ILE A 26 29.22 6.53 27.03
C ILE A 26 30.59 5.99 27.46
N GLY A 27 31.52 6.84 27.85
CA GLY A 27 32.87 6.46 28.27
C GLY A 27 33.95 6.89 27.27
N GLY A 28 35.03 6.14 27.22
CA GLY A 28 36.13 6.42 26.26
C GLY A 28 35.73 6.14 24.83
N ALA A 29 36.30 6.88 23.88
CA ALA A 29 36.04 6.72 22.46
C ALA A 29 36.33 5.28 22.01
N PRO A 30 35.37 4.60 21.33
CA PRO A 30 35.59 3.26 20.82
C PRO A 30 36.39 3.22 19.52
N SER A 31 37.10 2.14 19.31
CA SER A 31 37.87 1.86 18.10
C SER A 31 37.87 0.35 17.78
N ASP A 32 38.42 0.00 16.65
CA ASP A 32 38.61 -1.40 16.21
C ASP A 32 37.32 -2.23 16.28
N PHE A 33 36.30 -1.68 15.66
CA PHE A 33 35.00 -2.35 15.58
C PHE A 33 35.04 -3.59 14.69
N ALA A 34 34.35 -4.64 15.14
CA ALA A 34 34.16 -5.86 14.36
C ALA A 34 32.77 -6.47 14.63
N ILE A 35 32.21 -7.10 13.59
CA ILE A 35 31.03 -7.96 13.75
C ILE A 35 31.55 -9.33 14.19
N THR A 36 31.07 -9.82 15.36
CA THR A 36 31.52 -11.08 15.94
C THR A 36 30.55 -12.22 15.70
N ARG A 37 29.28 -11.91 15.49
CA ARG A 37 28.23 -12.90 15.25
C ARG A 37 27.07 -12.29 14.50
N VAL A 38 26.48 -13.08 13.59
CA VAL A 38 25.20 -12.80 12.96
C VAL A 38 24.24 -13.93 13.29
N THR A 39 23.01 -13.60 13.65
CA THR A 39 21.93 -14.56 13.78
C THR A 39 20.81 -14.26 12.81
N LEU A 40 20.09 -15.29 12.40
CA LEU A 40 18.82 -15.20 11.65
C LEU A 40 17.76 -15.94 12.45
N ASN A 41 16.69 -15.25 12.84
CA ASN A 41 15.61 -15.79 13.67
C ASN A 41 16.12 -16.48 14.94
N GLY A 42 17.17 -15.93 15.55
CA GLY A 42 17.78 -16.42 16.79
C GLY A 42 18.87 -17.48 16.61
N GLU A 43 19.02 -18.05 15.43
CA GLU A 43 20.06 -19.06 15.14
C GLU A 43 21.27 -18.44 14.45
N THR A 44 22.46 -18.95 14.75
CA THR A 44 23.69 -18.48 14.10
C THR A 44 23.60 -18.65 12.57
N TYR A 45 23.90 -17.56 11.86
CA TYR A 45 23.86 -17.53 10.39
C TYR A 45 25.20 -17.05 9.85
N ASP A 46 25.89 -17.91 9.10
CA ASP A 46 27.15 -17.57 8.48
C ASP A 46 26.94 -16.71 7.24
N THR A 47 27.36 -15.46 7.32
CA THR A 47 27.35 -14.53 6.20
C THR A 47 28.46 -13.50 6.33
N ASN A 48 28.99 -13.05 5.21
CA ASN A 48 29.90 -11.91 5.10
C ASN A 48 29.24 -10.70 4.43
N SER A 49 27.92 -10.71 4.30
CA SER A 49 27.17 -9.66 3.61
C SER A 49 27.13 -8.34 4.40
N PHE A 50 27.26 -8.41 5.73
CA PHE A 50 27.34 -7.22 6.59
C PHE A 50 28.79 -6.77 6.74
N ALA A 51 29.03 -5.49 6.49
CA ALA A 51 30.34 -4.86 6.71
C ALA A 51 30.25 -3.83 7.84
N ILE A 52 31.32 -3.68 8.59
CA ILE A 52 31.45 -2.66 9.63
C ILE A 52 32.70 -1.83 9.38
N ASP A 53 32.57 -0.52 9.50
CA ASP A 53 33.70 0.39 9.50
C ASP A 53 34.47 0.22 10.83
N THR A 54 35.71 -0.21 10.74
CA THR A 54 36.55 -0.51 11.91
C THR A 54 36.84 0.73 12.77
N ASN A 55 36.76 1.92 12.20
CA ASN A 55 37.03 3.17 12.92
C ASN A 55 35.77 3.79 13.54
N THR A 56 34.66 3.74 12.81
CA THR A 56 33.42 4.43 13.21
C THR A 56 32.37 3.53 13.80
N GLY A 57 32.38 2.24 13.46
CA GLY A 57 31.33 1.27 13.81
C GLY A 57 30.08 1.37 12.96
N SER A 58 30.08 2.17 11.90
CA SER A 58 28.99 2.19 10.91
C SER A 58 28.86 0.84 10.22
N ILE A 59 27.64 0.33 10.05
CA ILE A 59 27.36 -0.97 9.45
C ILE A 59 26.70 -0.78 8.10
N SER A 60 27.13 -1.54 7.09
CA SER A 60 26.62 -1.45 5.74
C SER A 60 26.32 -2.82 5.14
N LEU A 61 25.39 -2.81 4.21
CA LEU A 61 24.98 -3.95 3.40
C LEU A 61 24.70 -3.43 2.00
N SER A 62 25.50 -3.85 1.02
CA SER A 62 25.42 -3.30 -0.35
C SER A 62 24.31 -3.95 -1.18
N ASN A 63 23.95 -5.19 -0.88
CA ASN A 63 22.93 -5.95 -1.58
C ASN A 63 22.21 -6.89 -0.61
N THR A 64 20.90 -6.72 -0.50
CA THR A 64 20.04 -7.55 0.35
C THR A 64 19.43 -8.74 -0.36
N SER A 65 19.52 -8.82 -1.69
CA SER A 65 18.79 -9.81 -2.51
C SER A 65 19.13 -11.26 -2.23
N GLU A 66 20.33 -11.53 -1.70
CA GLU A 66 20.81 -12.89 -1.41
C GLU A 66 20.54 -13.32 0.05
N LEU A 67 20.05 -12.41 0.88
CA LEU A 67 19.75 -12.70 2.27
C LEU A 67 18.31 -13.20 2.45
N PRO A 68 18.13 -14.35 3.13
CA PRO A 68 16.78 -14.81 3.50
C PRO A 68 15.99 -13.78 4.28
N VAL A 69 14.67 -13.81 4.13
CA VAL A 69 13.72 -13.02 4.94
C VAL A 69 13.78 -13.46 6.40
N GLY A 70 13.71 -12.53 7.31
CA GLY A 70 13.68 -12.80 8.74
C GLY A 70 14.35 -11.73 9.58
N LEU A 71 14.45 -12.01 10.88
CA LEU A 71 15.04 -11.10 11.85
C LEU A 71 16.52 -11.43 12.05
N TYR A 72 17.38 -10.50 11.65
CA TYR A 72 18.81 -10.58 11.87
C TYR A 72 19.22 -9.83 13.13
N THR A 73 20.13 -10.41 13.92
CA THR A 73 20.83 -9.68 14.96
C THR A 73 22.33 -9.74 14.71
N LEU A 74 23.04 -8.66 15.02
CA LEU A 74 24.48 -8.56 14.92
C LEU A 74 25.06 -8.28 16.30
N SER A 75 26.10 -9.05 16.65
CA SER A 75 26.95 -8.78 17.81
C SER A 75 28.17 -8.01 17.36
N VAL A 76 28.57 -7.01 18.11
CA VAL A 76 29.65 -6.10 17.76
C VAL A 76 30.67 -6.03 18.88
N SER A 77 31.93 -6.09 18.55
CA SER A 77 33.06 -5.84 19.46
C SER A 77 33.76 -4.52 19.15
N CYS A 78 34.36 -3.95 20.15
CA CYS A 78 35.27 -2.80 20.02
C CYS A 78 36.23 -2.71 21.20
N TYR A 79 37.20 -1.82 21.11
CA TYR A 79 38.08 -1.44 22.20
C TYR A 79 37.73 -0.04 22.67
N SER A 80 37.82 0.20 23.99
CA SER A 80 37.73 1.52 24.59
C SER A 80 38.73 1.60 25.74
N ASN A 81 39.57 2.62 25.75
CA ASN A 81 40.67 2.79 26.75
C ASN A 81 41.52 1.52 26.92
N GLY A 82 41.82 0.81 25.82
CA GLY A 82 42.61 -0.43 25.81
C GLY A 82 41.89 -1.71 26.28
N ASN A 83 40.61 -1.62 26.63
CA ASN A 83 39.83 -2.77 27.05
C ASN A 83 38.93 -3.25 25.90
N TYR A 84 38.83 -4.57 25.77
CA TYR A 84 37.93 -5.24 24.82
C TYR A 84 36.52 -5.32 25.37
N TYR A 85 35.54 -5.01 24.52
CA TYR A 85 34.13 -5.14 24.82
C TYR A 85 33.42 -5.86 23.69
N GLU A 86 32.47 -6.70 24.02
CA GLU A 86 31.58 -7.36 23.09
C GLU A 86 30.12 -7.13 23.52
N PHE A 87 29.31 -6.72 22.56
CA PHE A 87 27.89 -6.43 22.76
C PHE A 87 27.09 -7.42 21.94
N LYS A 88 26.46 -8.35 22.65
CA LYS A 88 25.65 -9.40 22.03
C LYS A 88 24.34 -8.84 21.49
N ASP A 89 24.01 -9.20 20.24
CA ASP A 89 22.74 -8.87 19.59
C ASP A 89 22.36 -7.37 19.69
N ILE A 90 23.36 -6.51 19.57
CA ILE A 90 23.20 -5.07 19.76
C ILE A 90 22.50 -4.38 18.57
N VAL A 91 22.55 -4.96 17.38
CA VAL A 91 21.90 -4.45 16.16
C VAL A 91 20.83 -5.44 15.75
N THR A 92 19.65 -4.91 15.43
CA THR A 92 18.53 -5.73 14.94
C THR A 92 18.07 -5.19 13.58
N ILE A 93 18.02 -6.08 12.59
CA ILE A 93 17.63 -5.78 11.21
C ILE A 93 16.53 -6.75 10.81
N ASN A 94 15.39 -6.22 10.40
CA ASN A 94 14.27 -7.01 9.93
C ASN A 94 14.26 -7.03 8.39
N MET A 95 14.62 -8.18 7.80
CA MET A 95 14.57 -8.38 6.36
C MET A 95 13.15 -8.72 5.94
N MET A 96 12.53 -7.80 5.21
CA MET A 96 11.14 -7.87 4.80
C MET A 96 10.98 -8.64 3.50
N LYS A 97 9.81 -9.23 3.31
CA LYS A 97 9.40 -9.79 2.01
C LYS A 97 9.20 -8.67 0.99
N PRO A 98 9.51 -8.92 -0.30
CA PRO A 98 9.24 -7.94 -1.36
C PRO A 98 7.74 -7.70 -1.58
N VAL A 99 6.91 -8.73 -1.32
CA VAL A 99 5.45 -8.68 -1.45
C VAL A 99 4.82 -9.49 -0.31
N PRO A 100 3.59 -9.17 0.12
CA PRO A 100 2.87 -9.99 1.10
C PRO A 100 2.46 -11.35 0.51
N ASP A 101 2.16 -12.31 1.38
CA ASP A 101 1.70 -13.66 0.98
C ASP A 101 0.29 -13.63 0.40
N GLY A 102 -0.49 -12.64 0.77
CA GLY A 102 -1.85 -12.41 0.32
C GLY A 102 -2.39 -11.09 0.84
N ILE A 103 -3.60 -10.75 0.43
CA ILE A 103 -4.35 -9.60 0.95
C ILE A 103 -5.78 -9.98 1.25
N SER A 104 -6.40 -9.21 2.15
CA SER A 104 -7.83 -9.18 2.38
C SER A 104 -8.33 -7.75 2.21
N VAL A 105 -9.47 -7.57 1.58
CA VAL A 105 -10.12 -6.26 1.42
C VAL A 105 -11.49 -6.33 2.07
N GLU A 106 -11.74 -5.43 3.02
CA GLU A 106 -13.01 -5.43 3.76
C GLU A 106 -13.65 -4.04 3.77
N PRO A 107 -14.89 -3.91 3.30
CA PRO A 107 -15.62 -4.90 2.52
C PRO A 107 -15.03 -5.08 1.11
N ASN A 108 -15.08 -6.28 0.54
CA ASN A 108 -14.55 -6.55 -0.79
C ASN A 108 -15.51 -6.18 -1.93
N LYS A 109 -16.69 -5.68 -1.58
CA LYS A 109 -17.69 -5.17 -2.50
C LYS A 109 -18.36 -3.95 -1.89
N ILE A 110 -18.29 -2.82 -2.59
CA ILE A 110 -18.94 -1.56 -2.22
C ILE A 110 -19.80 -1.06 -3.36
N SER A 111 -20.77 -0.21 -3.03
CA SER A 111 -21.72 0.35 -3.99
C SER A 111 -22.00 1.81 -3.67
N ALA A 112 -22.11 2.64 -4.70
CA ALA A 112 -22.48 4.05 -4.56
C ALA A 112 -23.36 4.47 -5.74
N GLU A 113 -24.25 5.43 -5.50
CA GLU A 113 -25.03 6.03 -6.57
C GLU A 113 -24.22 7.07 -7.32
N PHE A 114 -24.32 7.06 -8.64
CA PHE A 114 -23.66 8.02 -9.53
C PHE A 114 -23.95 9.47 -9.14
N ALA A 115 -25.22 9.79 -8.82
CA ALA A 115 -25.61 11.13 -8.42
C ALA A 115 -24.90 11.64 -7.15
N ASP A 116 -24.59 10.74 -6.21
CA ASP A 116 -23.87 11.08 -4.98
C ASP A 116 -22.37 11.29 -5.21
N ILE A 117 -21.82 10.67 -6.25
CA ILE A 117 -20.41 10.82 -6.61
C ILE A 117 -20.16 12.15 -7.31
N ILE A 118 -20.96 12.48 -8.33
CA ILE A 118 -20.74 13.69 -9.14
C ILE A 118 -21.16 14.99 -8.46
N SER A 119 -22.08 14.93 -7.49
CA SER A 119 -22.56 16.12 -6.77
C SER A 119 -21.66 16.47 -5.60
N THR A 120 -21.03 17.63 -5.66
CA THR A 120 -20.28 18.20 -4.52
C THR A 120 -21.19 18.69 -3.39
N GLU A 121 -22.48 18.87 -3.66
CA GLU A 121 -23.49 19.31 -2.69
C GLU A 121 -24.13 18.14 -1.93
N SER A 122 -23.96 16.90 -2.42
CA SER A 122 -24.46 15.73 -1.71
C SER A 122 -23.74 15.58 -0.36
N THR A 123 -24.53 15.39 0.69
CA THR A 123 -24.03 15.10 2.05
C THR A 123 -23.84 13.61 2.32
N VAL A 124 -24.13 12.76 1.33
CA VAL A 124 -23.95 11.32 1.44
C VAL A 124 -22.45 11.00 1.50
N GLU A 125 -22.05 10.28 2.55
CA GLU A 125 -20.70 9.74 2.65
C GLU A 125 -20.55 8.56 1.71
N LEU A 126 -19.50 8.58 0.88
CA LEU A 126 -19.20 7.49 -0.02
C LEU A 126 -18.50 6.33 0.75
N PRO A 127 -18.81 5.08 0.42
CA PRO A 127 -18.20 3.95 1.09
C PRO A 127 -16.70 3.87 0.80
N THR A 128 -15.97 3.28 1.76
CA THR A 128 -14.55 2.96 1.65
C THR A 128 -14.30 1.49 1.94
N ALA A 129 -13.13 1.00 1.59
CA ALA A 129 -12.70 -0.36 1.91
C ALA A 129 -11.26 -0.35 2.41
N GLN A 130 -10.93 -1.26 3.32
CA GLN A 130 -9.61 -1.35 3.94
C GLN A 130 -8.89 -2.61 3.47
N VAL A 131 -7.66 -2.44 3.00
CA VAL A 131 -6.74 -3.53 2.67
C VAL A 131 -5.97 -3.94 3.92
N THR A 132 -5.90 -5.24 4.18
CA THR A 132 -5.00 -5.86 5.16
C THR A 132 -4.13 -6.91 4.49
N THR A 133 -2.93 -7.14 5.01
CA THR A 133 -1.94 -8.05 4.43
C THR A 133 -1.83 -9.34 5.24
N GLU A 134 -1.43 -10.41 4.57
CA GLU A 134 -1.18 -11.73 5.13
C GLU A 134 0.31 -12.07 5.04
N GLY A 135 0.84 -12.71 6.09
CA GLY A 135 2.22 -13.16 6.19
C GLY A 135 3.04 -12.44 7.25
N ASP A 136 4.24 -12.96 7.50
CA ASP A 136 5.22 -12.41 8.44
C ASP A 136 6.27 -11.57 7.72
N HIS A 137 6.95 -10.69 8.44
CA HIS A 137 7.99 -9.78 7.91
C HIS A 137 7.50 -8.93 6.75
N ILE A 138 6.34 -8.29 6.93
CA ILE A 138 5.69 -7.45 5.93
C ILE A 138 5.52 -6.04 6.48
N SER A 139 6.02 -5.07 5.74
CA SER A 139 5.77 -3.65 5.97
C SER A 139 5.49 -3.01 4.62
N ILE A 140 4.23 -2.72 4.36
CA ILE A 140 3.84 -2.13 3.09
C ILE A 140 4.33 -0.70 3.02
N GLN A 141 5.13 -0.40 2.01
CA GLN A 141 5.66 0.93 1.74
C GLN A 141 4.84 1.66 0.68
N LYS A 142 4.22 0.92 -0.22
CA LYS A 142 3.46 1.51 -1.31
C LYS A 142 2.24 0.67 -1.67
N TYR A 143 1.11 1.35 -1.78
CA TYR A 143 -0.14 0.81 -2.31
C TYR A 143 -0.45 1.50 -3.62
N ILE A 144 -0.75 0.74 -4.67
CA ILE A 144 -1.07 1.25 -6.00
C ILE A 144 -2.31 0.52 -6.51
N ILE A 145 -3.21 1.26 -7.18
CA ILE A 145 -4.24 0.65 -8.02
C ILE A 145 -3.57 0.34 -9.37
N ALA A 146 -3.30 -0.94 -9.61
CA ALA A 146 -2.56 -1.38 -10.78
C ALA A 146 -3.43 -1.37 -12.04
N ASN A 147 -4.67 -1.83 -11.94
CA ASN A 147 -5.62 -1.86 -13.03
C ASN A 147 -7.04 -1.57 -12.53
N VAL A 148 -7.82 -0.94 -13.39
CA VAL A 148 -9.26 -0.76 -13.21
C VAL A 148 -9.95 -1.33 -14.45
N ARG A 149 -10.91 -2.22 -14.25
CA ARG A 149 -11.79 -2.72 -15.32
C ARG A 149 -13.22 -2.30 -15.02
N LYS A 150 -13.91 -1.79 -16.04
CA LYS A 150 -15.34 -1.50 -16.01
C LYS A 150 -16.08 -2.50 -16.88
N ASP A 151 -16.99 -3.24 -16.30
CA ASP A 151 -17.76 -4.30 -17.00
C ASP A 151 -16.84 -5.25 -17.80
N GLY A 152 -15.68 -5.59 -17.22
CA GLY A 152 -14.66 -6.45 -17.80
C GLY A 152 -13.70 -5.79 -18.78
N VAL A 153 -13.84 -4.50 -19.07
CA VAL A 153 -12.98 -3.75 -20.01
C VAL A 153 -12.01 -2.85 -19.24
N LEU A 154 -10.73 -2.90 -19.63
CA LEU A 154 -9.69 -2.07 -19.02
C LEU A 154 -10.01 -0.58 -19.20
N VAL A 155 -9.92 0.17 -18.12
CA VAL A 155 -10.00 1.64 -18.09
C VAL A 155 -8.57 2.18 -18.10
N GLU A 156 -8.23 2.93 -19.14
CA GLU A 156 -6.86 3.42 -19.33
C GLU A 156 -6.46 4.52 -18.35
N GLU A 157 -7.41 5.37 -17.97
CA GLU A 157 -7.19 6.46 -17.00
C GLU A 157 -8.09 6.28 -15.79
N ASN A 158 -7.50 6.14 -14.60
CA ASN A 158 -8.23 6.05 -13.34
C ASN A 158 -8.11 7.36 -12.57
N ASP A 159 -9.11 8.22 -12.70
CA ASP A 159 -9.31 9.40 -11.86
C ASP A 159 -10.39 9.16 -10.78
N PHE A 160 -10.98 7.98 -10.73
CA PHE A 160 -12.20 7.69 -9.97
C PHE A 160 -11.96 7.09 -8.59
N PHE A 161 -10.88 6.31 -8.46
CA PHE A 161 -10.56 5.57 -7.25
C PHE A 161 -9.16 5.91 -6.77
N THR A 162 -9.01 5.98 -5.46
CA THR A 162 -7.71 6.19 -4.81
C THR A 162 -7.46 5.15 -3.75
N ILE A 163 -6.20 4.93 -3.44
CA ILE A 163 -5.77 4.13 -2.30
C ILE A 163 -4.77 4.95 -1.48
N SER A 164 -5.01 5.03 -0.18
CA SER A 164 -4.15 5.77 0.74
C SER A 164 -2.87 5.02 1.07
N SER A 165 -1.92 5.70 1.71
CA SER A 165 -0.69 5.09 2.22
C SER A 165 -0.92 4.04 3.31
N THR A 166 -2.12 3.97 3.87
CA THR A 166 -2.53 2.98 4.87
C THR A 166 -3.44 1.89 4.30
N GLY A 167 -3.69 1.90 2.99
CA GLY A 167 -4.48 0.87 2.30
C GLY A 167 -5.99 1.12 2.31
N GLU A 168 -6.45 2.35 2.54
CA GLU A 168 -7.86 2.69 2.40
C GLU A 168 -8.19 3.02 0.94
N ILE A 169 -9.15 2.29 0.37
CA ILE A 169 -9.68 2.51 -0.98
C ILE A 169 -10.88 3.43 -0.89
N SER A 170 -10.90 4.47 -1.72
CA SER A 170 -11.95 5.50 -1.73
C SER A 170 -12.40 5.82 -3.15
N ILE A 171 -13.64 6.29 -3.27
CA ILE A 171 -14.21 6.85 -4.50
C ILE A 171 -13.99 8.35 -4.48
N VAL A 172 -13.48 8.93 -5.57
CA VAL A 172 -13.24 10.36 -5.68
C VAL A 172 -14.56 11.10 -5.89
N LYS A 173 -14.94 11.91 -4.90
CA LYS A 173 -16.17 12.72 -4.96
C LYS A 173 -15.98 13.92 -5.89
N GLY A 174 -16.99 14.20 -6.70
CA GLY A 174 -16.98 15.29 -7.67
C GLY A 174 -16.37 14.91 -9.03
N GLU A 175 -15.91 13.66 -9.20
CA GLU A 175 -15.37 13.19 -10.48
C GLU A 175 -16.49 12.94 -11.49
N SER A 176 -16.55 13.79 -12.50
CA SER A 176 -17.62 13.78 -13.50
C SER A 176 -17.43 12.77 -14.65
N LYS A 177 -16.23 12.21 -14.77
CA LYS A 177 -15.91 11.25 -15.86
C LYS A 177 -16.33 9.82 -15.52
N ILE A 178 -16.58 9.52 -14.24
CA ILE A 178 -17.04 8.20 -13.84
C ILE A 178 -18.40 7.88 -14.48
N GLN A 179 -18.58 6.65 -14.89
CA GLN A 179 -19.82 6.17 -15.47
C GLN A 179 -20.44 5.08 -14.59
N PRO A 180 -21.77 4.93 -14.56
CA PRO A 180 -22.39 3.77 -13.94
C PRO A 180 -21.88 2.48 -14.53
N GLY A 181 -21.68 1.48 -13.68
CA GLY A 181 -21.20 0.18 -14.07
C GLY A 181 -20.49 -0.54 -12.93
N LYS A 182 -19.98 -1.73 -13.23
CA LYS A 182 -19.28 -2.60 -12.32
C LYS A 182 -17.76 -2.45 -12.52
N TYR A 183 -17.09 -1.90 -11.53
CA TYR A 183 -15.64 -1.74 -11.55
C TYR A 183 -14.98 -2.83 -10.71
N VAL A 184 -13.86 -3.34 -11.20
CA VAL A 184 -13.02 -4.29 -10.48
C VAL A 184 -11.59 -3.77 -10.50
N LEU A 185 -10.95 -3.72 -9.34
CA LEU A 185 -9.60 -3.20 -9.17
C LEU A 185 -8.61 -4.32 -8.89
N ASP A 186 -7.46 -4.25 -9.56
CA ASP A 186 -6.26 -4.97 -9.17
C ASP A 186 -5.37 -4.03 -8.36
N LEU A 187 -4.81 -4.53 -7.27
CA LEU A 187 -3.94 -3.77 -6.38
C LEU A 187 -2.51 -4.27 -6.48
N LYS A 188 -1.55 -3.35 -6.41
CA LYS A 188 -0.13 -3.66 -6.29
C LYS A 188 0.39 -3.15 -4.95
N LEU A 189 0.99 -4.06 -4.18
CA LEU A 189 1.55 -3.78 -2.86
C LEU A 189 3.02 -4.20 -2.84
N THR A 190 3.88 -3.32 -2.31
CA THR A 190 5.30 -3.62 -2.17
C THR A 190 5.79 -3.31 -0.76
N THR A 191 6.67 -4.16 -0.22
CA THR A 191 7.31 -4.00 1.10
C THR A 191 8.69 -3.35 1.02
N ALA A 192 9.22 -3.16 -0.19
CA ALA A 192 10.51 -2.53 -0.47
C ALA A 192 10.39 -1.64 -1.69
N ILE A 193 11.45 -0.87 -1.97
CA ILE A 193 11.56 -0.12 -3.22
C ILE A 193 11.83 -1.13 -4.33
N VAL A 194 10.81 -1.40 -5.16
CA VAL A 194 10.84 -2.30 -6.31
C VAL A 194 10.52 -1.50 -7.54
N ASP A 195 11.02 -1.93 -8.70
CA ASP A 195 10.65 -1.35 -9.99
C ASP A 195 9.12 -1.40 -10.14
N GLU A 196 8.50 -0.26 -10.42
CA GLU A 196 7.05 -0.15 -10.63
C GLU A 196 6.55 -0.95 -11.83
N ALA A 197 7.45 -1.25 -12.77
CA ALA A 197 7.16 -2.10 -13.92
C ALA A 197 7.13 -3.60 -13.58
N ALA A 198 7.63 -4.03 -12.42
CA ALA A 198 7.58 -5.42 -12.01
C ALA A 198 6.14 -5.88 -11.82
N GLU A 199 5.81 -7.07 -12.33
CA GLU A 199 4.48 -7.68 -12.18
C GLU A 199 4.27 -8.27 -10.77
N GLU A 200 5.32 -8.44 -10.00
CA GLU A 200 5.27 -9.00 -8.66
C GLU A 200 4.48 -8.11 -7.70
N GLY A 201 3.70 -8.73 -6.83
CA GLY A 201 2.89 -8.03 -5.83
C GLY A 201 1.54 -7.50 -6.35
N ILE A 202 1.10 -7.92 -7.54
CA ILE A 202 -0.23 -7.61 -8.07
C ILE A 202 -1.22 -8.64 -7.55
N PHE A 203 -2.29 -8.13 -6.92
CA PHE A 203 -3.42 -8.91 -6.42
C PHE A 203 -4.64 -8.60 -7.28
N GLU A 204 -5.02 -9.56 -8.12
CA GLU A 204 -6.09 -9.38 -9.09
C GLU A 204 -7.47 -9.48 -8.44
N ASN A 205 -8.42 -8.71 -8.99
CA ASN A 205 -9.82 -8.71 -8.56
C ASN A 205 -9.98 -8.48 -7.04
N ALA A 206 -9.22 -7.56 -6.49
CA ALA A 206 -9.14 -7.31 -5.05
C ALA A 206 -10.45 -6.74 -4.48
N ILE A 207 -11.15 -5.92 -5.25
CA ILE A 207 -12.41 -5.28 -4.85
C ILE A 207 -13.31 -5.07 -6.05
N GLU A 208 -14.63 -5.21 -5.83
CA GLU A 208 -15.69 -4.83 -6.74
C GLU A 208 -16.36 -3.53 -6.26
N ILE A 209 -16.49 -2.56 -7.16
CA ILE A 209 -17.14 -1.28 -6.88
C ILE A 209 -18.27 -1.09 -7.88
N ASP A 210 -19.49 -1.10 -7.38
CA ASP A 210 -20.73 -0.98 -8.17
C ASP A 210 -21.20 0.48 -8.15
N ILE A 211 -21.13 1.14 -9.30
CA ILE A 211 -21.67 2.49 -9.46
C ILE A 211 -23.04 2.39 -10.10
N THR A 212 -24.07 2.70 -9.33
CA THR A 212 -25.46 2.56 -9.73
C THR A 212 -26.05 3.87 -10.20
N SER A 213 -27.04 3.81 -11.06
CA SER A 213 -27.87 4.96 -11.43
C SER A 213 -29.34 4.62 -11.23
N LYS A 214 -30.13 5.64 -10.90
CA LYS A 214 -31.59 5.48 -10.85
C LYS A 214 -32.12 5.27 -12.28
N PRO A 215 -33.08 4.36 -12.46
CA PRO A 215 -33.74 4.22 -13.75
C PRO A 215 -34.40 5.52 -14.18
N LEU A 216 -34.25 5.86 -15.44
CA LEU A 216 -34.96 6.98 -16.03
C LEU A 216 -36.44 6.59 -16.15
N THR A 217 -37.32 7.43 -15.62
CA THR A 217 -38.77 7.26 -15.74
C THR A 217 -39.33 8.37 -16.62
N LEU A 218 -40.02 7.96 -17.68
CA LEU A 218 -40.72 8.87 -18.58
C LEU A 218 -42.19 8.96 -18.19
N THR A 219 -42.62 10.13 -17.81
CA THR A 219 -44.00 10.37 -17.42
C THR A 219 -44.66 11.36 -18.37
N TYR A 220 -45.80 10.96 -18.88
CA TYR A 220 -46.67 11.85 -19.67
C TYR A 220 -47.79 12.40 -18.79
N THR A 221 -47.95 13.68 -18.80
CA THR A 221 -49.06 14.34 -18.07
C THR A 221 -49.77 15.32 -19.01
N PRO A 222 -51.04 15.10 -19.32
CA PRO A 222 -51.93 14.01 -18.86
C PRO A 222 -51.58 12.68 -19.52
N ASN A 223 -51.84 11.57 -18.82
CA ASN A 223 -51.64 10.19 -19.31
C ASN A 223 -52.60 9.82 -20.47
N THR A 224 -53.67 10.58 -20.64
CA THR A 224 -54.65 10.44 -21.69
C THR A 224 -54.97 11.75 -22.33
N VAL A 225 -54.97 11.80 -23.64
CA VAL A 225 -55.44 12.98 -24.41
C VAL A 225 -56.80 12.63 -25.01
N LYS A 226 -57.80 13.45 -24.73
CA LYS A 226 -59.12 13.32 -25.41
C LYS A 226 -59.01 14.03 -26.75
N VAL A 227 -59.32 13.33 -27.83
CA VAL A 227 -59.31 13.87 -29.16
C VAL A 227 -60.73 14.17 -29.57
N GLU A 228 -61.05 15.37 -29.90
CA GLU A 228 -62.30 15.73 -30.54
C GLU A 228 -62.18 15.62 -32.05
N GLU A 229 -63.27 15.23 -32.70
CA GLU A 229 -63.30 15.09 -34.17
C GLU A 229 -62.94 16.45 -34.84
N ASN A 230 -61.96 16.41 -35.73
CA ASN A 230 -61.41 17.61 -36.43
C ASN A 230 -60.64 18.62 -35.58
N ALA A 231 -60.24 18.25 -34.34
CA ALA A 231 -59.32 19.06 -33.55
C ALA A 231 -57.87 18.63 -33.71
N GLN A 232 -56.96 19.59 -33.75
CA GLN A 232 -55.51 19.29 -33.72
C GLN A 232 -55.08 19.06 -32.29
N ASN A 233 -54.70 17.84 -31.97
CA ASN A 233 -54.20 17.47 -30.64
C ASN A 233 -52.70 17.34 -30.61
N ILE A 234 -52.10 17.92 -29.59
CA ILE A 234 -50.66 17.82 -29.29
C ILE A 234 -50.53 17.10 -27.94
N SER A 235 -49.82 15.97 -27.93
CA SER A 235 -49.52 15.27 -26.69
C SER A 235 -48.57 16.10 -25.80
N ALA A 236 -48.72 15.99 -24.49
CA ALA A 236 -47.80 16.62 -23.55
C ALA A 236 -46.37 16.14 -23.74
N VAL A 237 -45.40 17.03 -23.54
CA VAL A 237 -43.99 16.66 -23.53
C VAL A 237 -43.73 15.78 -22.30
N PRO A 238 -43.07 14.62 -22.46
CA PRO A 238 -42.74 13.77 -21.34
C PRO A 238 -41.76 14.42 -20.38
N THR A 239 -41.97 14.19 -19.10
CA THR A 239 -41.04 14.62 -18.05
C THR A 239 -40.14 13.46 -17.65
N LEU A 240 -38.80 13.69 -17.71
CA LEU A 240 -37.81 12.73 -17.23
C LEU A 240 -37.67 12.85 -15.72
N VAL A 241 -37.74 11.68 -15.04
CA VAL A 241 -37.47 11.53 -13.61
C VAL A 241 -36.43 10.46 -13.42
N GLY A 242 -35.29 10.82 -12.80
CA GLY A 242 -34.19 9.94 -12.57
C GLY A 242 -32.84 10.66 -12.72
N SER A 243 -31.76 10.01 -12.37
CA SER A 243 -30.40 10.49 -12.63
C SER A 243 -29.92 10.04 -14.01
N SER A 244 -29.42 10.96 -14.78
CA SER A 244 -28.71 10.65 -16.06
C SER A 244 -27.24 10.39 -15.77
#